data_40fdf8359f809831f5daf34ba504f536
#
_entry.id   40fdf8359f809831f5daf34ba504f536
#
_cell.length_a   1.000
_cell.length_b   1.000
_cell.length_c   1.000
_cell.angle_alpha   90.00
_cell.angle_beta   90.00
_cell.angle_gamma   90.00
#
_symmetry.space_group_name_H-M   'P 1'
#
loop_
_entity.id
_entity.type
_entity.pdbx_description
1 polymer ?
#
loop_
_entity_poly.entity_id
_entity_poly.type
_entity_poly.pdbx_seq_one_letter_code
_entity_poly.pdbx_strand_id
1 'polypeptide(L)'
;MLIALTPAATYLYGGLATRSDISGVRRDARLLSAVFTAVLGLSAMSIAGFSPAFTASVFLTLCAAAAGGAFRGGVVGMVCGLACSASLSPALGIAGVIAGTLRHTGTVLPMLAFCGCGTAFSLVAQGFEALGSTIPQLLWGAALFAPAAKLGLVPKIYPLIALNGTGISSGSMLGKAIAEGRRGVGDRERLCALSDAFSSLSSVFYTMSNRISTPGVYEVRTLCEKSFKKYCGRCSRAPVCWGREYDRTADIMNKLANAVAKHGCADSEYIPDDFFRRCPNAIAAMSELNLSHARMLEAAARENKTEVFALDYEAMAQLLENAASESSEEYECDRALTAKLRNTARDIGLYSVGAGVYGKRRKTVVAGGVDISESTLSSAQIRSALEESLGMKLTPPEFTADDGYVTMTCRSARTVCVETASSSLKKESEEMNGDSAVCFTNREDRFYSLISDGMGSGREAAMTSRVTCSFLEKMLSSGNRKSIVLKMLNNFIRNKNLECFATVDLLEIDLLSGEAGFVKSGAAASYVIRGGKLFKIASDSLPIGITREITAEDIRFTLLPGDLVVMISDGVSQSFEDGVWLAGMLSELDGDSPLDAVTAKILDAAKTNNRRSDDMTVTAVRIGAEK
;
A
#
# COMPACT_ATOMS: atom_id res chain seq x y z
N MET A 1 -22.87 38.41 -37.65
CA MET A 1 -22.99 37.00 -37.30
C MET A 1 -21.96 36.14 -38.03
N LEU A 2 -21.80 36.20 -39.34
CA LEU A 2 -20.80 35.43 -40.11
C LEU A 2 -19.35 35.70 -39.66
N ILE A 3 -18.95 36.95 -39.37
CA ILE A 3 -17.60 37.33 -38.94
C ILE A 3 -17.22 36.69 -37.57
N ALA A 4 -18.17 36.48 -36.66
CA ALA A 4 -17.95 35.84 -35.38
C ALA A 4 -17.91 34.29 -35.46
N LEU A 5 -18.61 33.71 -36.46
CA LEU A 5 -18.64 32.25 -36.68
C LEU A 5 -17.41 31.73 -37.43
N THR A 6 -16.74 32.59 -38.24
CA THR A 6 -15.55 32.18 -38.99
C THR A 6 -14.39 31.72 -38.14
N PRO A 7 -13.95 32.45 -37.07
CA PRO A 7 -12.89 31.98 -36.20
C PRO A 7 -13.23 30.69 -35.44
N ALA A 8 -14.51 30.55 -35.03
CA ALA A 8 -14.98 29.35 -34.36
C ALA A 8 -14.97 28.13 -35.31
N ALA A 9 -15.41 28.31 -36.54
CA ALA A 9 -15.36 27.29 -37.57
C ALA A 9 -13.91 26.94 -37.95
N THR A 10 -13.03 27.93 -38.10
CA THR A 10 -11.59 27.70 -38.33
C THR A 10 -10.91 26.94 -37.18
N TYR A 11 -11.26 27.26 -35.95
CA TYR A 11 -10.76 26.55 -34.77
C TYR A 11 -11.30 25.12 -34.69
N LEU A 12 -12.57 24.90 -34.98
CA LEU A 12 -13.21 23.57 -34.97
C LEU A 12 -12.71 22.67 -36.10
N TYR A 13 -12.57 23.20 -37.31
CA TYR A 13 -12.28 22.40 -38.52
C TYR A 13 -10.81 22.45 -38.94
N GLY A 14 -10.05 23.49 -38.62
CA GLY A 14 -8.64 23.62 -38.96
C GLY A 14 -7.78 22.49 -38.40
N GLY A 15 -8.12 21.99 -37.23
CA GLY A 15 -7.43 20.87 -36.64
C GLY A 15 -7.80 19.48 -37.17
N LEU A 16 -8.87 19.36 -37.98
CA LEU A 16 -9.18 18.11 -38.71
C LEU A 16 -8.31 17.96 -39.97
N ALA A 17 -7.88 19.08 -40.54
CA ALA A 17 -6.99 19.11 -41.70
C ALA A 17 -5.51 18.89 -41.36
N THR A 18 -5.10 19.26 -40.14
CA THR A 18 -3.75 19.04 -39.65
C THR A 18 -3.75 17.81 -38.71
N ARG A 19 -2.96 16.76 -39.01
CA ARG A 19 -2.77 15.56 -38.18
C ARG A 19 -2.07 15.87 -36.83
N SER A 20 -2.27 17.04 -36.22
CA SER A 20 -1.66 17.39 -34.94
C SER A 20 -2.38 16.70 -33.77
N ASP A 21 -1.62 16.19 -32.84
CA ASP A 21 -2.03 15.49 -31.61
C ASP A 21 -2.97 16.34 -30.74
N ILE A 22 -4.26 16.12 -30.92
CA ILE A 22 -5.28 16.76 -30.10
C ILE A 22 -5.82 15.69 -29.16
N SER A 23 -5.90 16.00 -27.87
CA SER A 23 -6.49 15.11 -26.85
C SER A 23 -7.81 14.50 -27.36
N GLY A 24 -8.05 13.21 -27.09
CA GLY A 24 -9.18 12.45 -27.64
C GLY A 24 -10.54 13.17 -27.57
N VAL A 25 -10.84 13.84 -26.44
CA VAL A 25 -12.08 14.61 -26.23
C VAL A 25 -12.24 15.77 -27.24
N ARG A 26 -11.15 16.49 -27.56
CA ARG A 26 -11.18 17.59 -28.52
C ARG A 26 -11.39 17.09 -29.98
N ARG A 27 -10.82 15.93 -30.31
CA ARG A 27 -10.99 15.28 -31.58
C ARG A 27 -12.44 14.82 -31.74
N ASP A 28 -13.01 14.18 -30.73
CA ASP A 28 -14.39 13.70 -30.75
C ASP A 28 -15.39 14.84 -30.88
N ALA A 29 -15.20 15.95 -30.15
CA ALA A 29 -16.05 17.14 -30.29
C ALA A 29 -15.99 17.73 -31.70
N ARG A 30 -14.80 17.76 -32.34
CA ARG A 30 -14.65 18.21 -33.72
C ARG A 30 -15.28 17.29 -34.75
N LEU A 31 -15.16 15.97 -34.58
CA LEU A 31 -15.80 14.99 -35.44
C LEU A 31 -17.32 15.07 -35.32
N LEU A 32 -17.88 15.17 -34.12
CA LEU A 32 -19.31 15.36 -33.90
C LEU A 32 -19.80 16.67 -34.50
N SER A 33 -19.06 17.77 -34.36
CA SER A 33 -19.45 19.05 -34.97
C SER A 33 -19.40 18.99 -36.51
N ALA A 34 -18.43 18.26 -37.09
CA ALA A 34 -18.36 18.03 -38.53
C ALA A 34 -19.55 17.20 -39.04
N VAL A 35 -19.88 16.10 -38.35
CA VAL A 35 -21.05 15.26 -38.64
C VAL A 35 -22.32 16.09 -38.52
N PHE A 36 -22.49 16.87 -37.44
CA PHE A 36 -23.62 17.75 -37.23
C PHE A 36 -23.78 18.75 -38.36
N THR A 37 -22.70 19.43 -38.76
CA THR A 37 -22.75 20.44 -39.85
C THR A 37 -23.01 19.82 -41.20
N ALA A 38 -22.47 18.64 -41.51
CA ALA A 38 -22.72 17.91 -42.73
C ALA A 38 -24.21 17.51 -42.84
N VAL A 39 -24.77 16.95 -41.75
CA VAL A 39 -26.20 16.56 -41.71
C VAL A 39 -27.09 17.81 -41.79
N LEU A 40 -26.74 18.88 -41.08
CA LEU A 40 -27.47 20.16 -41.13
C LEU A 40 -27.45 20.76 -42.55
N GLY A 41 -26.31 20.69 -43.24
CA GLY A 41 -26.23 21.11 -44.66
C GLY A 41 -27.15 20.31 -45.58
N LEU A 42 -27.27 18.99 -45.35
CA LEU A 42 -28.19 18.13 -46.08
C LEU A 42 -29.66 18.37 -45.74
N SER A 43 -29.96 18.93 -44.54
CA SER A 43 -31.37 19.20 -44.14
C SER A 43 -32.04 20.28 -44.94
N ALA A 44 -31.28 21.14 -45.62
CA ALA A 44 -31.80 22.14 -46.55
C ALA A 44 -32.25 21.54 -47.90
N MET A 45 -31.95 20.28 -48.18
CA MET A 45 -32.28 19.59 -49.41
C MET A 45 -33.48 18.64 -49.20
N SER A 46 -34.47 18.69 -50.10
CA SER A 46 -35.55 17.71 -50.16
C SER A 46 -35.65 17.16 -51.58
N ILE A 47 -35.70 15.84 -51.76
CA ILE A 47 -35.78 15.16 -53.03
C ILE A 47 -37.06 14.32 -53.03
N ALA A 48 -38.02 14.70 -53.81
CA ALA A 48 -39.32 14.01 -53.92
C ALA A 48 -40.02 13.75 -52.58
N GLY A 49 -39.92 14.69 -51.61
CA GLY A 49 -40.52 14.57 -50.26
C GLY A 49 -39.69 13.80 -49.28
N PHE A 50 -38.51 13.28 -49.67
CA PHE A 50 -37.54 12.63 -48.77
C PHE A 50 -36.46 13.61 -48.31
N SER A 51 -36.10 13.55 -47.04
CA SER A 51 -34.96 14.28 -46.45
C SER A 51 -33.70 13.44 -46.53
N PRO A 52 -32.70 13.79 -47.36
CA PRO A 52 -31.42 13.09 -47.38
C PRO A 52 -30.71 13.14 -46.04
N ALA A 53 -30.90 14.22 -45.26
CA ALA A 53 -30.34 14.40 -43.94
C ALA A 53 -30.81 13.32 -42.96
N PHE A 54 -32.11 13.03 -42.93
CA PHE A 54 -32.65 12.03 -42.01
C PHE A 54 -32.20 10.61 -42.37
N THR A 55 -32.21 10.27 -43.68
CA THR A 55 -31.71 8.98 -44.17
C THR A 55 -30.21 8.77 -43.84
N ALA A 56 -29.39 9.83 -44.05
CA ALA A 56 -27.97 9.81 -43.67
C ALA A 56 -27.80 9.69 -42.16
N SER A 57 -28.61 10.36 -41.35
CA SER A 57 -28.59 10.26 -39.88
C SER A 57 -28.84 8.85 -39.37
N VAL A 58 -29.84 8.16 -39.93
CA VAL A 58 -30.13 6.76 -39.61
C VAL A 58 -28.97 5.85 -39.97
N PHE A 59 -28.41 6.01 -41.17
CA PHE A 59 -27.28 5.24 -41.66
C PHE A 59 -26.04 5.43 -40.77
N LEU A 60 -25.67 6.68 -40.46
CA LEU A 60 -24.52 7.00 -39.62
C LEU A 60 -24.68 6.50 -38.20
N THR A 61 -25.90 6.60 -37.64
CA THR A 61 -26.20 6.10 -36.30
C THR A 61 -26.06 4.58 -36.21
N LEU A 62 -26.55 3.84 -37.19
CA LEU A 62 -26.41 2.40 -37.28
C LEU A 62 -24.95 1.98 -37.47
N CYS A 63 -24.18 2.69 -38.30
CA CYS A 63 -22.73 2.45 -38.43
C CYS A 63 -22.01 2.68 -37.11
N ALA A 64 -22.33 3.76 -36.38
CA ALA A 64 -21.73 4.06 -35.08
C ALA A 64 -22.13 3.03 -33.99
N ALA A 65 -23.39 2.58 -34.01
CA ALA A 65 -23.90 1.55 -33.12
C ALA A 65 -23.24 0.18 -33.35
N ALA A 66 -23.12 -0.23 -34.62
CA ALA A 66 -22.54 -1.51 -35.02
C ALA A 66 -21.03 -1.59 -34.67
N ALA A 67 -20.28 -0.53 -34.99
CA ALA A 67 -18.84 -0.50 -34.77
C ALA A 67 -18.44 -0.05 -33.35
N GLY A 68 -19.24 0.87 -32.76
CA GLY A 68 -18.89 1.54 -31.51
C GLY A 68 -19.73 1.20 -30.28
N GLY A 69 -20.75 0.36 -30.43
CA GLY A 69 -21.64 -0.06 -29.34
C GLY A 69 -22.67 1.00 -28.90
N ALA A 70 -23.34 0.72 -27.78
CA ALA A 70 -24.49 1.49 -27.29
C ALA A 70 -24.20 2.98 -27.07
N PHE A 71 -23.12 3.32 -26.39
CA PHE A 71 -22.78 4.71 -26.07
C PHE A 71 -22.57 5.55 -27.36
N ARG A 72 -21.79 5.03 -28.29
CA ARG A 72 -21.46 5.75 -29.53
C ARG A 72 -22.64 5.85 -30.46
N GLY A 73 -23.43 4.77 -30.58
CA GLY A 73 -24.68 4.79 -31.29
C GLY A 73 -25.64 5.84 -30.74
N GLY A 74 -25.76 5.94 -29.43
CA GLY A 74 -26.59 6.92 -28.74
C GLY A 74 -26.15 8.36 -28.98
N VAL A 75 -24.86 8.65 -28.80
CA VAL A 75 -24.32 10.02 -28.98
C VAL A 75 -24.44 10.48 -30.43
N VAL A 76 -24.02 9.64 -31.39
CA VAL A 76 -24.16 9.98 -32.84
C VAL A 76 -25.64 10.15 -33.24
N GLY A 77 -26.51 9.26 -32.72
CA GLY A 77 -27.96 9.37 -32.95
C GLY A 77 -28.55 10.66 -32.41
N MET A 78 -28.19 11.08 -31.22
CA MET A 78 -28.63 12.36 -30.65
C MET A 78 -28.13 13.55 -31.47
N VAL A 79 -26.88 13.59 -31.87
CA VAL A 79 -26.26 14.67 -32.63
C VAL A 79 -26.86 14.76 -34.04
N CYS A 80 -26.99 13.62 -34.73
CA CYS A 80 -27.59 13.55 -36.03
C CYS A 80 -29.11 13.90 -36.00
N GLY A 81 -29.80 13.42 -34.95
CA GLY A 81 -31.22 13.77 -34.76
C GLY A 81 -31.43 15.26 -34.54
N LEU A 82 -30.58 15.89 -33.71
CA LEU A 82 -30.63 17.33 -33.47
C LEU A 82 -30.37 18.16 -34.73
N ALA A 83 -29.50 17.67 -35.63
CA ALA A 83 -29.25 18.33 -36.91
C ALA A 83 -30.44 18.26 -37.86
N CYS A 84 -31.30 17.26 -37.73
CA CYS A 84 -32.54 17.15 -38.53
C CYS A 84 -33.73 17.87 -37.89
N SER A 85 -33.97 17.59 -36.60
CA SER A 85 -35.06 18.21 -35.82
C SER A 85 -34.84 17.91 -34.34
N ALA A 86 -35.12 18.87 -33.46
CA ALA A 86 -35.00 18.69 -32.00
C ALA A 86 -35.91 17.55 -31.49
N SER A 87 -37.07 17.33 -32.10
CA SER A 87 -38.00 16.26 -31.71
C SER A 87 -37.51 14.86 -32.06
N LEU A 88 -36.62 14.71 -33.05
CA LEU A 88 -36.08 13.43 -33.50
C LEU A 88 -34.78 13.04 -32.76
N SER A 89 -34.15 13.97 -32.06
CA SER A 89 -32.91 13.72 -31.36
C SER A 89 -33.02 12.60 -30.33
N PRO A 90 -34.01 12.59 -29.41
CA PRO A 90 -34.12 11.48 -28.44
C PRO A 90 -34.50 10.17 -29.12
N ALA A 91 -35.28 10.20 -30.18
CA ALA A 91 -35.71 9.00 -30.93
C ALA A 91 -34.50 8.26 -31.54
N LEU A 92 -33.65 8.97 -32.29
CA LEU A 92 -32.46 8.40 -32.90
C LEU A 92 -31.38 8.03 -31.84
N GLY A 93 -31.29 8.81 -30.78
CA GLY A 93 -30.39 8.53 -29.68
C GLY A 93 -30.70 7.20 -28.97
N ILE A 94 -31.96 7.01 -28.54
CA ILE A 94 -32.42 5.78 -27.88
C ILE A 94 -32.35 4.58 -28.84
N ALA A 95 -32.78 4.74 -30.07
CA ALA A 95 -32.69 3.69 -31.10
C ALA A 95 -31.23 3.28 -31.34
N GLY A 96 -30.28 4.24 -31.35
CA GLY A 96 -28.84 4.00 -31.45
C GLY A 96 -28.25 3.24 -30.24
N VAL A 97 -28.72 3.55 -29.03
CA VAL A 97 -28.32 2.80 -27.81
C VAL A 97 -28.79 1.34 -27.92
N ILE A 98 -30.07 1.13 -28.25
CA ILE A 98 -30.66 -0.23 -28.36
C ILE A 98 -29.94 -1.04 -29.44
N ALA A 99 -29.72 -0.46 -30.63
CA ALA A 99 -29.00 -1.14 -31.69
C ALA A 99 -27.57 -1.48 -31.29
N GLY A 100 -26.88 -0.58 -30.56
CA GLY A 100 -25.51 -0.77 -30.09
C GLY A 100 -25.37 -1.83 -28.99
N THR A 101 -26.38 -2.02 -28.12
CA THR A 101 -26.41 -3.11 -27.15
C THR A 101 -26.52 -4.49 -27.81
N LEU A 102 -27.23 -4.55 -28.94
CA LEU A 102 -27.50 -5.78 -29.71
C LEU A 102 -26.41 -6.08 -30.76
N ARG A 103 -25.31 -5.30 -30.84
CA ARG A 103 -24.28 -5.44 -31.90
C ARG A 103 -23.69 -6.84 -32.05
N HIS A 104 -23.64 -7.61 -30.96
CA HIS A 104 -23.05 -8.96 -30.94
C HIS A 104 -23.97 -10.05 -31.49
N THR A 105 -25.27 -9.74 -31.78
CA THR A 105 -26.23 -10.69 -32.29
C THR A 105 -26.31 -10.71 -33.85
N GLY A 106 -25.36 -10.07 -34.51
CA GLY A 106 -25.30 -9.95 -35.96
C GLY A 106 -25.79 -8.59 -36.48
N THR A 107 -26.09 -8.49 -37.77
CA THR A 107 -26.48 -7.22 -38.41
C THR A 107 -27.99 -6.98 -38.47
N VAL A 108 -28.78 -8.05 -38.51
CA VAL A 108 -30.23 -7.97 -38.73
C VAL A 108 -30.98 -7.55 -37.48
N LEU A 109 -30.67 -8.14 -36.34
CA LEU A 109 -31.37 -7.88 -35.07
C LEU A 109 -31.19 -6.43 -34.58
N PRO A 110 -29.97 -5.86 -34.58
CA PRO A 110 -29.76 -4.45 -34.26
C PRO A 110 -30.52 -3.49 -35.19
N MET A 111 -30.57 -3.81 -36.50
CA MET A 111 -31.29 -3.03 -37.50
C MET A 111 -32.79 -3.05 -37.26
N LEU A 112 -33.38 -4.22 -36.98
CA LEU A 112 -34.81 -4.36 -36.68
C LEU A 112 -35.16 -3.66 -35.35
N ALA A 113 -34.34 -3.79 -34.33
CA ALA A 113 -34.53 -3.11 -33.05
C ALA A 113 -34.45 -1.58 -33.19
N PHE A 114 -33.53 -1.09 -34.02
CA PHE A 114 -33.41 0.33 -34.33
C PHE A 114 -34.66 0.83 -35.04
N CYS A 115 -35.13 0.13 -36.08
CA CYS A 115 -36.33 0.48 -36.83
C CYS A 115 -37.58 0.43 -35.94
N GLY A 116 -37.73 -0.61 -35.12
CA GLY A 116 -38.88 -0.74 -34.20
C GLY A 116 -38.94 0.40 -33.18
N CYS A 117 -37.80 0.72 -32.56
CA CYS A 117 -37.72 1.81 -31.62
C CYS A 117 -37.96 3.19 -32.31
N GLY A 118 -37.32 3.41 -33.44
CA GLY A 118 -37.46 4.64 -34.21
C GLY A 118 -38.90 4.86 -34.71
N THR A 119 -39.59 3.82 -35.18
CA THR A 119 -41.01 3.90 -35.60
C THR A 119 -41.91 4.19 -34.40
N ALA A 120 -41.71 3.49 -33.26
CA ALA A 120 -42.53 3.72 -32.07
C ALA A 120 -42.43 5.18 -31.59
N PHE A 121 -41.20 5.71 -31.51
CA PHE A 121 -40.97 7.09 -31.11
C PHE A 121 -41.52 8.11 -32.11
N SER A 122 -41.38 7.85 -33.41
CA SER A 122 -41.90 8.74 -34.43
C SER A 122 -43.42 8.82 -34.39
N LEU A 123 -44.11 7.68 -34.18
CA LEU A 123 -45.57 7.63 -33.99
C LEU A 123 -46.04 8.38 -32.75
N VAL A 124 -45.29 8.29 -31.65
CA VAL A 124 -45.60 9.02 -30.40
C VAL A 124 -45.40 10.54 -30.59
N ALA A 125 -44.31 10.95 -31.28
CA ALA A 125 -43.96 12.35 -31.46
C ALA A 125 -44.77 13.08 -32.54
N GLN A 126 -45.13 12.42 -33.62
CA GLN A 126 -45.77 13.00 -34.84
C GLN A 126 -47.14 12.40 -35.17
N GLY A 127 -47.58 11.40 -34.39
CA GLY A 127 -48.83 10.73 -34.68
C GLY A 127 -48.83 9.98 -36.02
N PHE A 128 -50.00 9.88 -36.66
CA PHE A 128 -50.14 9.16 -37.93
C PHE A 128 -49.43 9.84 -39.13
N GLU A 129 -49.04 11.10 -39.03
CA GLU A 129 -48.27 11.80 -40.08
C GLU A 129 -46.86 11.17 -40.26
N ALA A 130 -46.34 10.52 -39.22
CA ALA A 130 -45.06 9.79 -39.28
C ALA A 130 -45.07 8.65 -40.32
N LEU A 131 -46.21 8.03 -40.58
CA LEU A 131 -46.36 6.94 -41.58
C LEU A 131 -45.98 7.36 -42.99
N GLY A 132 -46.31 8.60 -43.37
CA GLY A 132 -46.00 9.12 -44.68
C GLY A 132 -44.68 9.85 -44.81
N SER A 133 -44.12 10.31 -43.70
CA SER A 133 -42.94 11.20 -43.69
C SER A 133 -41.68 10.53 -43.16
N THR A 134 -41.64 10.16 -41.88
CA THR A 134 -40.41 9.74 -41.19
C THR A 134 -40.13 8.24 -41.26
N ILE A 135 -41.17 7.39 -41.21
CA ILE A 135 -41.02 5.93 -41.22
C ILE A 135 -40.43 5.40 -42.55
N PRO A 136 -40.87 5.84 -43.74
CA PRO A 136 -40.24 5.39 -44.98
C PRO A 136 -38.76 5.76 -45.07
N GLN A 137 -38.38 6.95 -44.61
CA GLN A 137 -37.00 7.42 -44.63
C GLN A 137 -36.11 6.65 -43.63
N LEU A 138 -36.66 6.26 -42.47
CA LEU A 138 -36.00 5.42 -41.48
C LEU A 138 -35.71 4.03 -42.06
N LEU A 139 -36.69 3.43 -42.76
CA LEU A 139 -36.52 2.14 -43.44
C LEU A 139 -35.50 2.21 -44.58
N TRP A 140 -35.47 3.30 -45.35
CA TRP A 140 -34.45 3.51 -46.38
C TRP A 140 -33.05 3.64 -45.80
N GLY A 141 -32.84 4.38 -44.71
CA GLY A 141 -31.56 4.50 -44.02
C GLY A 141 -31.07 3.14 -43.52
N ALA A 142 -31.95 2.35 -42.93
CA ALA A 142 -31.63 0.99 -42.48
C ALA A 142 -31.36 0.03 -43.67
N ALA A 143 -32.11 0.17 -44.79
CA ALA A 143 -31.87 -0.62 -46.00
C ALA A 143 -30.47 -0.34 -46.61
N LEU A 144 -29.99 0.89 -46.54
CA LEU A 144 -28.63 1.25 -46.98
C LEU A 144 -27.54 0.67 -46.06
N PHE A 145 -27.84 0.55 -44.78
CA PHE A 145 -26.88 -0.03 -43.83
C PHE A 145 -26.62 -1.53 -44.05
N ALA A 146 -27.64 -2.31 -44.40
CA ALA A 146 -27.53 -3.76 -44.58
C ALA A 146 -26.46 -4.19 -45.60
N PRO A 147 -26.41 -3.66 -46.85
CA PRO A 147 -25.33 -3.99 -47.78
C PRO A 147 -24.00 -3.40 -47.35
N ALA A 148 -23.94 -2.22 -46.74
CA ALA A 148 -22.72 -1.63 -46.26
C ALA A 148 -22.04 -2.49 -45.16
N ALA A 149 -22.85 -3.06 -44.27
CA ALA A 149 -22.36 -4.00 -43.24
C ALA A 149 -21.84 -5.31 -43.85
N LYS A 150 -22.57 -5.90 -44.82
CA LYS A 150 -22.12 -7.14 -45.51
C LYS A 150 -20.87 -6.95 -46.38
N LEU A 151 -20.70 -5.79 -46.98
CA LEU A 151 -19.54 -5.47 -47.83
C LEU A 151 -18.29 -5.05 -46.98
N GLY A 152 -18.40 -5.05 -45.68
CA GLY A 152 -17.29 -4.64 -44.80
C GLY A 152 -16.93 -3.14 -44.92
N LEU A 153 -17.89 -2.29 -45.35
CA LEU A 153 -17.66 -0.84 -45.45
C LEU A 153 -17.78 -0.13 -44.10
N VAL A 154 -18.49 -0.71 -43.13
CA VAL A 154 -18.68 -0.13 -41.79
C VAL A 154 -17.37 0.16 -41.10
N PRO A 155 -16.34 -0.75 -41.07
CA PRO A 155 -15.04 -0.44 -40.50
C PRO A 155 -14.26 0.67 -41.22
N LYS A 156 -14.55 0.88 -42.54
CA LYS A 156 -13.90 1.95 -43.34
C LYS A 156 -14.57 3.30 -43.13
N ILE A 157 -15.87 3.33 -42.88
CA ILE A 157 -16.67 4.55 -42.61
C ILE A 157 -16.52 4.95 -41.15
N TYR A 158 -16.35 3.97 -40.27
CA TYR A 158 -16.28 4.18 -38.84
C TYR A 158 -15.14 5.15 -38.38
N PRO A 159 -13.91 5.12 -38.91
CA PRO A 159 -12.87 6.10 -38.52
C PRO A 159 -13.24 7.56 -38.84
N LEU A 160 -14.13 7.78 -39.78
CA LEU A 160 -14.66 9.12 -40.13
C LEU A 160 -15.69 9.62 -39.10
N ILE A 161 -16.29 8.69 -38.32
CA ILE A 161 -17.33 8.97 -37.34
C ILE A 161 -16.85 8.56 -35.94
N ALA A 162 -15.68 7.90 -35.86
CA ALA A 162 -15.15 7.34 -34.64
C ALA A 162 -14.89 8.43 -33.61
N LEU A 163 -15.82 8.51 -32.68
CA LEU A 163 -15.59 9.10 -31.39
C LEU A 163 -14.53 8.23 -30.68
N ASN A 164 -13.32 8.71 -30.67
CA ASN A 164 -12.37 8.24 -29.68
C ASN A 164 -12.81 8.80 -28.32
N GLY A 165 -14.04 8.50 -27.96
CA GLY A 165 -14.49 8.75 -26.62
C GLY A 165 -13.45 8.13 -25.69
N THR A 166 -13.20 8.73 -24.56
CA THR A 166 -12.65 8.12 -23.37
C THR A 166 -13.50 6.91 -22.89
N GLY A 167 -14.21 6.29 -23.82
CA GLY A 167 -14.79 4.97 -23.75
C GLY A 167 -13.66 3.98 -23.86
N ILE A 168 -12.95 3.83 -22.76
CA ILE A 168 -12.18 2.69 -22.42
C ILE A 168 -13.08 1.50 -22.73
N SER A 169 -12.75 0.78 -23.82
CA SER A 169 -13.39 -0.50 -24.04
C SER A 169 -13.19 -1.27 -22.74
N SER A 170 -14.27 -1.70 -22.11
CA SER A 170 -14.23 -2.40 -20.82
C SER A 170 -13.40 -3.71 -20.88
N GLY A 171 -12.79 -4.01 -21.98
CA GLY A 171 -11.91 -5.13 -22.24
C GLY A 171 -10.43 -4.79 -22.28
N SER A 172 -10.01 -3.52 -22.49
CA SER A 172 -8.57 -3.20 -22.51
C SER A 172 -8.01 -3.22 -21.09
N MET A 173 -6.76 -3.67 -20.92
CA MET A 173 -6.08 -3.62 -19.62
C MET A 173 -6.01 -2.20 -19.05
N LEU A 174 -5.94 -1.18 -19.91
CA LEU A 174 -6.05 0.22 -19.52
C LEU A 174 -7.44 0.54 -18.95
N GLY A 175 -8.52 -0.02 -19.53
CA GLY A 175 -9.87 0.08 -19.02
C GLY A 175 -10.07 -0.73 -17.75
N LYS A 176 -9.46 -1.89 -17.65
CA LYS A 176 -9.45 -2.71 -16.42
C LYS A 176 -8.67 -1.99 -15.33
N ALA A 177 -7.48 -1.48 -15.60
CA ALA A 177 -6.66 -0.73 -14.64
C ALA A 177 -7.39 0.53 -14.11
N ILE A 178 -8.10 1.28 -14.98
CA ILE A 178 -8.89 2.44 -14.53
C ILE A 178 -10.18 2.01 -13.82
N ALA A 179 -10.81 0.91 -14.24
CA ALA A 179 -12.00 0.36 -13.55
C ALA A 179 -11.62 -0.24 -12.19
N GLU A 180 -10.48 -0.89 -12.09
CA GLU A 180 -9.91 -1.41 -10.85
C GLU A 180 -9.45 -0.27 -9.94
N GLY A 181 -8.84 0.80 -10.48
CA GLY A 181 -8.53 2.01 -9.74
C GLY A 181 -9.77 2.68 -9.12
N ARG A 182 -10.92 2.67 -9.83
CA ARG A 182 -12.21 3.13 -9.27
C ARG A 182 -12.76 2.19 -8.20
N ARG A 183 -12.56 0.88 -8.31
CA ARG A 183 -12.89 -0.09 -7.26
C ARG A 183 -11.95 0.07 -6.07
N GLY A 184 -10.67 0.29 -6.30
CA GLY A 184 -9.68 0.57 -5.28
C GLY A 184 -9.98 1.82 -4.44
N VAL A 185 -10.64 2.84 -5.00
CA VAL A 185 -11.12 4.01 -4.24
C VAL A 185 -12.19 3.61 -3.22
N GLY A 186 -13.16 2.76 -3.60
CA GLY A 186 -14.20 2.28 -2.68
C GLY A 186 -13.64 1.35 -1.60
N ASP A 187 -12.67 0.52 -1.93
CA ASP A 187 -11.99 -0.35 -0.98
C ASP A 187 -11.09 0.45 -0.04
N ARG A 188 -10.43 1.50 -0.54
CA ARG A 188 -9.68 2.45 0.28
C ARG A 188 -10.56 3.17 1.30
N GLU A 189 -11.74 3.69 0.89
CA GLU A 189 -12.67 4.35 1.82
C GLU A 189 -13.11 3.41 2.94
N ARG A 190 -13.36 2.14 2.63
CA ARG A 190 -13.68 1.11 3.63
C ARG A 190 -12.52 0.83 4.58
N LEU A 191 -11.31 0.70 4.05
CA LEU A 191 -10.11 0.49 4.87
C LEU A 191 -9.83 1.68 5.78
N CYS A 192 -9.97 2.91 5.28
CA CYS A 192 -9.86 4.14 6.08
C CYS A 192 -10.92 4.17 7.20
N ALA A 193 -12.18 3.87 6.89
CA ALA A 193 -13.26 3.84 7.89
C ALA A 193 -13.02 2.78 8.97
N LEU A 194 -12.46 1.62 8.61
CA LEU A 194 -12.06 0.60 9.58
C LEU A 194 -10.87 1.06 10.42
N SER A 195 -9.86 1.72 9.81
CA SER A 195 -8.74 2.31 10.53
C SER A 195 -9.20 3.33 11.57
N ASP A 196 -10.11 4.24 11.20
CA ASP A 196 -10.70 5.23 12.11
C ASP A 196 -11.46 4.57 13.25
N ALA A 197 -12.21 3.49 12.98
CA ALA A 197 -12.93 2.73 14.00
C ALA A 197 -11.97 2.08 15.00
N PHE A 198 -10.88 1.45 14.52
CA PHE A 198 -9.88 0.84 15.40
C PHE A 198 -9.09 1.90 16.20
N SER A 199 -8.76 3.05 15.59
CA SER A 199 -8.14 4.17 16.31
C SER A 199 -9.04 4.70 17.43
N SER A 200 -10.35 4.79 17.16
CA SER A 200 -11.33 5.20 18.17
C SER A 200 -11.42 4.19 19.32
N LEU A 201 -11.44 2.89 19.01
CA LEU A 201 -11.43 1.83 20.02
C LEU A 201 -10.14 1.87 20.85
N SER A 202 -8.97 2.05 20.21
CA SER A 202 -7.69 2.22 20.91
C SER A 202 -7.77 3.35 21.94
N SER A 203 -8.28 4.50 21.56
CA SER A 203 -8.42 5.66 22.48
C SER A 203 -9.34 5.38 23.67
N VAL A 204 -10.41 4.62 23.44
CA VAL A 204 -11.33 4.18 24.52
C VAL A 204 -10.60 3.25 25.48
N PHE A 205 -9.84 2.26 24.96
CA PHE A 205 -9.10 1.33 25.79
C PHE A 205 -7.95 2.00 26.55
N TYR A 206 -7.26 3.00 25.98
CA TYR A 206 -6.30 3.82 26.71
C TYR A 206 -6.95 4.60 27.85
N THR A 207 -8.12 5.17 27.61
CA THR A 207 -8.86 5.89 28.65
C THR A 207 -9.29 4.97 29.79
N MET A 208 -9.73 3.75 29.44
CA MET A 208 -10.06 2.72 30.44
C MET A 208 -8.83 2.26 31.21
N SER A 209 -7.73 1.99 30.52
CA SER A 209 -6.45 1.58 31.11
C SER A 209 -5.97 2.58 32.15
N ASN A 210 -5.97 3.87 31.80
CA ASN A 210 -5.57 4.94 32.71
C ASN A 210 -6.47 5.04 33.94
N ARG A 211 -7.78 4.75 33.82
CA ARG A 211 -8.71 4.74 34.95
C ARG A 211 -8.51 3.53 35.85
N ILE A 212 -8.18 2.37 35.30
CA ILE A 212 -7.97 1.11 36.05
C ILE A 212 -6.61 1.13 36.78
N SER A 213 -5.61 1.81 36.20
CA SER A 213 -4.25 1.87 36.75
C SER A 213 -4.12 2.81 37.96
N THR A 214 -5.11 3.65 38.25
CA THR A 214 -5.12 4.52 39.42
C THR A 214 -5.95 3.88 40.53
N PRO A 215 -5.30 3.40 41.62
CA PRO A 215 -6.01 2.80 42.75
C PRO A 215 -6.97 3.81 43.38
N GLY A 216 -8.17 3.35 43.65
CA GLY A 216 -9.17 4.18 44.31
C GLY A 216 -8.80 4.53 45.78
N VAL A 217 -9.34 5.62 46.32
CA VAL A 217 -9.09 6.04 47.70
C VAL A 217 -9.39 4.92 48.71
N TYR A 218 -10.37 4.06 48.42
CA TYR A 218 -10.73 2.93 49.27
C TYR A 218 -9.63 1.85 49.32
N GLU A 219 -9.02 1.56 48.20
CA GLU A 219 -7.91 0.57 48.11
C GLU A 219 -6.67 1.07 48.83
N VAL A 220 -6.33 2.37 48.65
CA VAL A 220 -5.23 3.01 49.36
C VAL A 220 -5.52 3.07 50.87
N ARG A 221 -6.73 3.29 51.28
CA ARG A 221 -7.13 3.25 52.69
C ARG A 221 -6.91 1.84 53.29
N THR A 222 -7.37 0.80 52.60
CA THR A 222 -7.14 -0.59 53.03
C THR A 222 -5.66 -0.90 53.16
N LEU A 223 -4.86 -0.37 52.23
CA LEU A 223 -3.41 -0.51 52.25
C LEU A 223 -2.79 0.21 53.45
N CYS A 224 -3.24 1.42 53.77
CA CYS A 224 -2.85 2.17 54.97
C CYS A 224 -3.15 1.36 56.25
N GLU A 225 -4.34 0.81 56.36
CA GLU A 225 -4.75 -0.01 57.53
C GLU A 225 -3.85 -1.23 57.69
N LYS A 226 -3.53 -1.95 56.58
CA LYS A 226 -2.64 -3.11 56.60
C LYS A 226 -1.22 -2.73 57.00
N SER A 227 -0.66 -1.66 56.45
CA SER A 227 0.70 -1.19 56.72
C SER A 227 0.87 -0.77 58.15
N PHE A 228 -0.09 -0.05 58.72
CA PHE A 228 -0.06 0.35 60.10
C PHE A 228 -0.34 -0.81 61.07
N LYS A 229 -1.22 -1.74 60.79
CA LYS A 229 -1.51 -2.92 61.60
C LYS A 229 -0.25 -3.73 61.89
N LYS A 230 0.70 -3.81 60.95
CA LYS A 230 2.01 -4.48 61.12
C LYS A 230 2.79 -3.89 62.28
N TYR A 231 2.78 -2.59 62.47
CA TYR A 231 3.51 -1.86 63.50
C TYR A 231 2.66 -1.61 64.75
N CYS A 232 1.39 -1.35 64.62
CA CYS A 232 0.47 -1.08 65.74
C CYS A 232 0.20 -2.33 66.59
N GLY A 233 0.19 -3.52 65.97
CA GLY A 233 -0.11 -4.78 66.69
C GLY A 233 0.87 -5.14 67.81
N ARG A 234 2.09 -4.57 67.82
CA ARG A 234 3.14 -4.78 68.84
C ARG A 234 3.49 -3.48 69.57
N CYS A 235 2.71 -2.41 69.37
CA CYS A 235 3.01 -1.10 69.92
C CYS A 235 2.36 -0.91 71.28
N SER A 236 3.13 -0.50 72.27
CA SER A 236 2.65 -0.24 73.64
C SER A 236 1.57 0.90 73.70
N ARG A 237 1.58 1.78 72.74
CA ARG A 237 0.62 2.90 72.61
C ARG A 237 -0.65 2.55 71.84
N ALA A 238 -0.74 1.38 71.22
CA ALA A 238 -1.88 0.96 70.42
C ALA A 238 -3.25 1.09 71.15
N PRO A 239 -3.37 0.71 72.44
CA PRO A 239 -4.65 0.87 73.19
C PRO A 239 -5.08 2.33 73.32
N VAL A 240 -4.16 3.27 73.38
CA VAL A 240 -4.45 4.72 73.46
C VAL A 240 -4.87 5.21 72.06
N CYS A 241 -4.12 4.92 71.06
CA CYS A 241 -4.36 5.37 69.67
C CYS A 241 -5.70 4.79 69.08
N TRP A 242 -5.92 3.51 69.25
CA TRP A 242 -7.09 2.82 68.72
C TRP A 242 -8.26 2.67 69.72
N GLY A 243 -8.07 3.16 70.99
CA GLY A 243 -9.09 3.20 71.99
C GLY A 243 -9.52 4.61 72.33
N ARG A 244 -8.77 5.29 73.21
CA ARG A 244 -9.17 6.62 73.71
C ARG A 244 -9.12 7.76 72.69
N GLU A 245 -8.20 7.65 71.68
CA GLU A 245 -7.97 8.65 70.64
C GLU A 245 -8.34 8.12 69.23
N TYR A 246 -9.33 7.25 69.15
CA TYR A 246 -9.72 6.57 67.90
C TYR A 246 -10.04 7.56 66.78
N ASP A 247 -10.88 8.55 67.02
CA ASP A 247 -11.31 9.49 65.98
C ASP A 247 -10.15 10.29 65.41
N ARG A 248 -9.20 10.67 66.25
CA ARG A 248 -7.99 11.40 65.83
C ARG A 248 -7.03 10.50 65.03
N THR A 249 -6.87 9.26 65.42
CA THR A 249 -6.06 8.29 64.68
C THR A 249 -6.70 7.98 63.33
N ALA A 250 -8.02 7.84 63.27
CA ALA A 250 -8.76 7.61 62.05
C ALA A 250 -8.67 8.80 61.07
N ASP A 251 -8.75 10.05 61.60
CA ASP A 251 -8.59 11.27 60.77
C ASP A 251 -7.17 11.33 60.16
N ILE A 252 -6.13 11.03 60.93
CA ILE A 252 -4.76 10.98 60.42
C ILE A 252 -4.60 9.90 59.34
N MET A 253 -5.21 8.73 59.51
CA MET A 253 -5.20 7.66 58.52
C MET A 253 -5.91 8.05 57.25
N ASN A 254 -7.04 8.74 57.35
CA ASN A 254 -7.79 9.26 56.22
C ASN A 254 -6.97 10.32 55.44
N LYS A 255 -6.30 11.24 56.15
CA LYS A 255 -5.40 12.24 55.55
C LYS A 255 -4.27 11.60 54.81
N LEU A 256 -3.62 10.59 55.41
CA LEU A 256 -2.57 9.78 54.79
C LEU A 256 -3.08 9.07 53.50
N ALA A 257 -4.20 8.37 53.60
CA ALA A 257 -4.80 7.70 52.43
C ALA A 257 -5.10 8.66 51.29
N ASN A 258 -5.68 9.83 51.63
CA ASN A 258 -5.95 10.87 50.65
C ASN A 258 -4.69 11.48 50.05
N ALA A 259 -3.62 11.68 50.84
CA ALA A 259 -2.31 12.16 50.38
C ALA A 259 -1.67 11.16 49.38
N VAL A 260 -1.65 9.88 49.71
CA VAL A 260 -1.14 8.83 48.84
C VAL A 260 -1.96 8.70 47.54
N ALA A 261 -3.30 8.73 47.64
CA ALA A 261 -4.17 8.69 46.49
C ALA A 261 -3.98 9.89 45.56
N LYS A 262 -3.72 11.08 46.13
CA LYS A 262 -3.61 12.35 45.38
C LYS A 262 -2.17 12.59 44.83
N HIS A 263 -1.14 12.29 45.64
CA HIS A 263 0.25 12.66 45.37
C HIS A 263 1.16 11.46 45.08
N GLY A 264 0.64 10.23 45.18
CA GLY A 264 1.37 9.00 44.88
C GLY A 264 2.27 8.50 46.01
N CYS A 265 2.48 9.29 47.07
CA CYS A 265 3.30 8.92 48.21
C CYS A 265 2.82 9.58 49.52
N ALA A 266 3.15 8.94 50.65
CA ALA A 266 3.02 9.51 51.94
C ALA A 266 4.31 10.27 52.28
N ASP A 267 4.21 11.59 52.41
CA ASP A 267 5.32 12.45 52.84
C ASP A 267 5.00 13.14 54.18
N SER A 268 6.04 13.51 54.91
CA SER A 268 5.95 14.28 56.16
C SER A 268 5.23 15.61 55.99
N GLU A 269 5.25 16.22 54.81
CA GLU A 269 4.57 17.48 54.48
C GLU A 269 3.05 17.37 54.60
N TYR A 270 2.47 16.19 54.39
CA TYR A 270 1.01 15.98 54.40
C TYR A 270 0.46 15.44 55.70
N ILE A 271 1.34 15.23 56.70
CA ILE A 271 0.95 14.64 57.97
C ILE A 271 1.17 15.63 59.09
N PRO A 272 0.23 15.76 60.04
CA PRO A 272 0.40 16.66 61.19
C PRO A 272 1.64 16.32 61.99
N ASP A 273 2.45 17.32 62.36
CA ASP A 273 3.67 17.14 63.21
C ASP A 273 3.39 16.40 64.52
N ASP A 274 2.19 16.57 65.04
CA ASP A 274 1.73 15.90 66.24
C ASP A 274 1.68 14.37 66.10
N PHE A 275 1.46 13.82 64.89
CA PHE A 275 1.51 12.40 64.65
C PHE A 275 2.96 11.84 64.80
N PHE A 276 3.94 12.55 64.29
CA PHE A 276 5.37 12.14 64.40
C PHE A 276 5.85 12.15 65.84
N ARG A 277 5.37 13.10 66.63
CA ARG A 277 5.70 13.17 68.08
C ARG A 277 5.08 12.04 68.88
N ARG A 278 3.95 11.52 68.45
CA ARG A 278 3.16 10.51 69.17
C ARG A 278 3.42 9.08 68.72
N CYS A 279 3.62 8.87 67.43
CA CYS A 279 3.84 7.53 66.86
C CYS A 279 5.34 7.20 66.77
N PRO A 280 5.86 6.29 67.57
CA PRO A 280 7.30 5.91 67.52
C PRO A 280 7.65 5.20 66.22
N ASN A 281 6.67 4.66 65.50
CA ASN A 281 6.85 3.92 64.27
C ASN A 281 6.38 4.67 63.02
N ALA A 282 6.17 5.98 63.09
CA ALA A 282 5.55 6.79 62.02
C ALA A 282 6.35 6.65 60.70
N ILE A 283 7.67 6.87 60.76
CA ILE A 283 8.54 6.82 59.56
C ILE A 283 8.56 5.41 58.94
N ALA A 284 8.67 4.36 59.77
CA ALA A 284 8.71 2.99 59.30
C ALA A 284 7.39 2.56 58.68
N ALA A 285 6.26 2.97 59.26
CA ALA A 285 4.93 2.69 58.71
C ALA A 285 4.65 3.44 57.40
N MET A 286 5.14 4.65 57.24
CA MET A 286 5.07 5.44 56.02
C MET A 286 5.94 4.84 54.92
N SER A 287 7.16 4.44 55.20
CA SER A 287 8.05 3.77 54.25
C SER A 287 7.42 2.46 53.73
N GLU A 288 6.85 1.66 54.63
CA GLU A 288 6.15 0.43 54.27
C GLU A 288 4.90 0.71 53.42
N LEU A 289 4.15 1.79 53.71
CA LEU A 289 3.00 2.22 52.94
C LEU A 289 3.41 2.62 51.53
N ASN A 290 4.45 3.44 51.39
CA ASN A 290 4.99 3.84 50.08
C ASN A 290 5.46 2.66 49.25
N LEU A 291 6.21 1.71 49.88
CA LEU A 291 6.66 0.50 49.23
C LEU A 291 5.49 -0.40 48.82
N SER A 292 4.49 -0.56 49.68
CA SER A 292 3.33 -1.37 49.40
C SER A 292 2.43 -0.74 48.32
N HIS A 293 2.34 0.60 48.29
CA HIS A 293 1.64 1.35 47.23
C HIS A 293 2.35 1.20 45.86
N ALA A 294 3.69 1.32 45.85
CA ALA A 294 4.49 1.09 44.64
C ALA A 294 4.28 -0.33 44.08
N ARG A 295 4.31 -1.35 44.94
CA ARG A 295 4.05 -2.75 44.55
C ARG A 295 2.63 -2.95 44.05
N MET A 296 1.66 -2.28 44.63
CA MET A 296 0.26 -2.34 44.17
C MET A 296 0.09 -1.70 42.75
N LEU A 297 0.76 -0.57 42.52
CA LEU A 297 0.79 0.07 41.20
C LEU A 297 1.47 -0.82 40.15
N GLU A 298 2.60 -1.43 40.50
CA GLU A 298 3.30 -2.38 39.62
C GLU A 298 2.42 -3.61 39.30
N ALA A 299 1.75 -4.17 40.29
CA ALA A 299 0.82 -5.30 40.07
C ALA A 299 -0.37 -4.90 39.19
N ALA A 300 -0.99 -3.73 39.45
CA ALA A 300 -2.06 -3.21 38.62
C ALA A 300 -1.62 -2.95 37.17
N ALA A 301 -0.40 -2.42 36.99
CA ALA A 301 0.18 -2.22 35.65
C ALA A 301 0.47 -3.56 34.93
N ARG A 302 0.91 -4.59 35.65
CA ARG A 302 1.15 -5.94 35.08
C ARG A 302 -0.15 -6.65 34.69
N GLU A 303 -1.23 -6.43 35.44
CA GLU A 303 -2.55 -7.05 35.18
C GLU A 303 -3.41 -6.27 34.17
N ASN A 304 -2.98 -5.08 33.77
CA ASN A 304 -3.76 -4.21 32.92
C ASN A 304 -3.82 -4.67 31.46
N LYS A 305 -4.65 -5.67 31.18
CA LYS A 305 -4.91 -6.17 29.82
C LYS A 305 -5.52 -5.14 28.87
N THR A 306 -6.14 -4.08 29.39
CA THR A 306 -6.76 -3.03 28.59
C THR A 306 -5.76 -2.18 27.81
N GLU A 307 -4.56 -1.96 28.36
CA GLU A 307 -3.47 -1.30 27.62
C GLU A 307 -3.00 -2.15 26.43
N VAL A 308 -2.98 -3.47 26.60
CA VAL A 308 -2.63 -4.41 25.51
C VAL A 308 -3.63 -4.28 24.37
N PHE A 309 -4.93 -4.29 24.67
CA PHE A 309 -5.96 -4.11 23.64
C PHE A 309 -5.87 -2.75 22.95
N ALA A 310 -5.57 -1.68 23.69
CA ALA A 310 -5.37 -0.36 23.09
C ALA A 310 -4.24 -0.36 22.05
N LEU A 311 -3.11 -0.97 22.39
CA LEU A 311 -1.95 -1.10 21.51
C LEU A 311 -2.22 -1.99 20.29
N ASP A 312 -2.95 -3.09 20.48
CA ASP A 312 -3.32 -3.99 19.39
C ASP A 312 -4.29 -3.30 18.40
N TYR A 313 -5.28 -2.56 18.90
CA TYR A 313 -6.19 -1.79 18.04
C TYR A 313 -5.48 -0.65 17.32
N GLU A 314 -4.53 0.04 17.96
CA GLU A 314 -3.70 1.05 17.31
C GLU A 314 -2.88 0.44 16.16
N ALA A 315 -2.27 -0.71 16.41
CA ALA A 315 -1.52 -1.43 15.39
C ALA A 315 -2.42 -1.88 14.21
N MET A 316 -3.62 -2.39 14.51
CA MET A 316 -4.61 -2.75 13.48
C MET A 316 -5.04 -1.54 12.64
N ALA A 317 -5.27 -0.39 13.27
CA ALA A 317 -5.59 0.84 12.57
C ALA A 317 -4.47 1.24 11.60
N GLN A 318 -3.22 1.19 12.05
CA GLN A 318 -2.04 1.51 11.23
C GLN A 318 -1.85 0.53 10.07
N LEU A 319 -2.13 -0.77 10.26
CA LEU A 319 -2.09 -1.77 9.19
C LEU A 319 -3.14 -1.49 8.11
N LEU A 320 -4.36 -1.16 8.51
CA LEU A 320 -5.45 -0.83 7.59
C LEU A 320 -5.19 0.47 6.83
N GLU A 321 -4.63 1.50 7.48
CA GLU A 321 -4.24 2.75 6.83
C GLU A 321 -3.15 2.51 5.78
N ASN A 322 -2.15 1.66 6.09
CA ASN A 322 -1.14 1.27 5.11
C ASN A 322 -1.76 0.54 3.92
N ALA A 323 -2.60 -0.47 4.15
CA ALA A 323 -3.28 -1.19 3.08
C ALA A 323 -4.13 -0.25 2.21
N ALA A 324 -4.80 0.74 2.82
CA ALA A 324 -5.55 1.76 2.10
C ALA A 324 -4.64 2.68 1.26
N SER A 325 -3.45 3.03 1.74
CA SER A 325 -2.50 3.86 1.00
C SER A 325 -1.86 3.10 -0.16
N GLU A 326 -1.47 1.85 0.03
CA GLU A 326 -0.87 1.00 -0.98
C GLU A 326 -1.82 0.71 -2.13
N SER A 327 -3.10 0.41 -1.83
CA SER A 327 -4.12 0.18 -2.86
C SER A 327 -4.35 1.39 -3.77
N SER A 328 -4.03 2.61 -3.33
CA SER A 328 -4.15 3.82 -4.14
C SER A 328 -2.87 4.14 -4.94
N GLU A 329 -1.71 3.78 -4.41
CA GLU A 329 -0.41 4.05 -5.05
C GLU A 329 -0.19 3.20 -6.32
N GLU A 330 -0.74 2.00 -6.38
CA GLU A 330 -0.62 1.09 -7.52
C GLU A 330 -1.27 1.64 -8.80
N TYR A 331 -2.31 2.48 -8.66
CA TYR A 331 -3.07 3.07 -9.78
C TYR A 331 -2.73 4.53 -10.04
N GLU A 332 -1.78 5.11 -9.32
CA GLU A 332 -1.35 6.48 -9.55
C GLU A 332 -0.61 6.59 -10.89
N CYS A 333 -1.13 7.44 -11.78
CA CYS A 333 -0.53 7.67 -13.10
C CYS A 333 0.67 8.63 -13.00
N ASP A 334 1.84 8.15 -13.36
CA ASP A 334 3.03 8.99 -13.52
C ASP A 334 2.99 9.74 -14.84
N ARG A 335 2.60 11.01 -14.78
CA ARG A 335 2.42 11.86 -15.97
C ARG A 335 3.72 12.09 -16.74
N ALA A 336 4.85 12.23 -16.04
CA ALA A 336 6.14 12.49 -16.67
C ALA A 336 6.64 11.27 -17.43
N LEU A 337 6.60 10.09 -16.81
CA LEU A 337 6.96 8.84 -17.47
C LEU A 337 5.97 8.45 -18.55
N THR A 338 4.67 8.74 -18.37
CA THR A 338 3.66 8.51 -19.41
C THR A 338 3.90 9.35 -20.66
N ALA A 339 4.35 10.60 -20.51
CA ALA A 339 4.71 11.44 -21.66
C ALA A 339 5.93 10.89 -22.41
N LYS A 340 6.97 10.46 -21.68
CA LYS A 340 8.15 9.80 -22.27
C LYS A 340 7.75 8.51 -22.99
N LEU A 341 6.95 7.65 -22.36
CA LEU A 341 6.46 6.40 -22.95
C LEU A 341 5.76 6.65 -24.30
N ARG A 342 4.87 7.65 -24.37
CA ARG A 342 4.14 7.97 -25.61
C ARG A 342 5.05 8.43 -26.74
N ASN A 343 6.07 9.20 -26.43
CA ASN A 343 7.05 9.66 -27.41
C ASN A 343 7.89 8.47 -27.90
N THR A 344 8.46 7.70 -26.99
CA THR A 344 9.27 6.53 -27.35
C THR A 344 8.47 5.49 -28.14
N ALA A 345 7.23 5.18 -27.72
CA ALA A 345 6.38 4.24 -28.44
C ALA A 345 6.15 4.69 -29.89
N ARG A 346 6.00 6.01 -30.12
CA ARG A 346 5.85 6.58 -31.48
C ARG A 346 7.16 6.44 -32.25
N ASP A 347 8.30 6.77 -31.63
CA ASP A 347 9.61 6.74 -32.29
C ASP A 347 10.01 5.31 -32.73
N ILE A 348 9.61 4.30 -31.96
CA ILE A 348 9.84 2.89 -32.30
C ILE A 348 8.71 2.26 -33.13
N GLY A 349 7.76 3.05 -33.65
CA GLY A 349 6.69 2.57 -34.50
C GLY A 349 5.60 1.77 -33.81
N LEU A 350 5.52 1.81 -32.48
CA LEU A 350 4.42 1.23 -31.71
C LEU A 350 3.27 2.21 -31.59
N TYR A 351 2.32 2.14 -32.49
CA TYR A 351 1.12 2.96 -32.43
C TYR A 351 0.16 2.36 -31.43
N SER A 352 -0.25 3.15 -30.43
CA SER A 352 -1.20 2.74 -29.40
C SER A 352 -2.36 3.73 -29.29
N VAL A 353 -3.56 3.24 -28.97
CA VAL A 353 -4.75 4.09 -28.70
C VAL A 353 -4.58 4.83 -27.39
N GLY A 354 -3.92 4.23 -26.42
CA GLY A 354 -3.62 4.83 -25.13
C GLY A 354 -2.43 4.15 -24.45
N ALA A 355 -1.56 4.95 -23.83
CA ALA A 355 -0.43 4.45 -23.06
C ALA A 355 -0.29 5.21 -21.75
N GLY A 356 0.15 4.53 -20.69
CA GLY A 356 0.39 5.11 -19.38
C GLY A 356 1.35 4.30 -18.54
N VAL A 357 1.99 4.99 -17.60
CA VAL A 357 2.83 4.41 -16.56
C VAL A 357 2.14 4.61 -15.23
N TYR A 358 1.92 3.54 -14.50
CA TYR A 358 1.17 3.50 -13.24
C TYR A 358 2.01 2.94 -12.11
N GLY A 359 1.67 3.30 -10.89
CA GLY A 359 2.32 2.86 -9.67
C GLY A 359 3.40 3.81 -9.20
N LYS A 360 3.64 3.82 -7.88
CA LYS A 360 4.64 4.70 -7.25
C LYS A 360 6.00 4.01 -7.17
N ARG A 361 6.09 2.90 -6.51
CA ARG A 361 7.34 2.12 -6.35
C ARG A 361 7.51 1.10 -7.49
N ARG A 362 6.55 0.20 -7.68
CA ARG A 362 6.51 -0.72 -8.82
C ARG A 362 5.79 -0.03 -9.97
N LYS A 363 6.52 0.29 -11.02
CA LYS A 363 5.92 0.89 -12.21
C LYS A 363 5.38 -0.20 -13.12
N THR A 364 4.15 0.00 -13.60
CA THR A 364 3.54 -0.81 -14.64
C THR A 364 3.34 0.06 -15.87
N VAL A 365 3.98 -0.31 -16.95
CA VAL A 365 3.87 0.33 -18.26
C VAL A 365 2.80 -0.40 -19.03
N VAL A 366 1.76 0.30 -19.47
CA VAL A 366 0.64 -0.26 -20.23
C VAL A 366 0.44 0.54 -21.50
N ALA A 367 0.38 -0.14 -22.64
CA ALA A 367 -0.04 0.45 -23.90
C ALA A 367 -1.18 -0.39 -24.51
N GLY A 368 -2.36 0.21 -24.61
CA GLY A 368 -3.59 -0.44 -25.12
C GLY A 368 -3.88 -0.10 -26.56
N GLY A 369 -4.42 -1.06 -27.32
CA GLY A 369 -4.72 -0.91 -28.75
C GLY A 369 -3.45 -0.76 -29.59
N VAL A 370 -2.43 -1.54 -29.24
CA VAL A 370 -1.13 -1.50 -29.94
C VAL A 370 -1.27 -2.16 -31.31
N ASP A 371 -0.87 -1.45 -32.35
CA ASP A 371 -0.69 -2.02 -33.68
C ASP A 371 0.77 -2.43 -33.85
N ILE A 372 0.99 -3.73 -33.91
CA ILE A 372 2.32 -4.34 -34.11
C ILE A 372 2.55 -4.77 -35.56
N SER A 373 1.60 -4.56 -36.45
CA SER A 373 1.70 -5.04 -37.85
C SER A 373 2.80 -4.34 -38.65
N GLU A 374 3.13 -3.10 -38.29
CA GLU A 374 4.20 -2.32 -38.92
C GLU A 374 5.54 -2.38 -38.15
N SER A 375 5.56 -2.96 -36.95
CA SER A 375 6.76 -3.03 -36.14
C SER A 375 7.63 -4.22 -36.53
N THR A 376 8.87 -3.94 -36.96
CA THR A 376 9.91 -4.95 -37.24
C THR A 376 10.76 -5.27 -36.00
N LEU A 377 10.47 -4.66 -34.84
CA LEU A 377 11.26 -4.78 -33.63
C LEU A 377 10.91 -6.04 -32.86
N SER A 378 11.93 -6.70 -32.35
CA SER A 378 11.77 -7.79 -31.39
C SER A 378 11.36 -7.27 -30.01
N SER A 379 10.74 -8.13 -29.18
CA SER A 379 10.40 -7.80 -27.80
C SER A 379 11.60 -7.29 -26.98
N ALA A 380 12.80 -7.80 -27.25
CA ALA A 380 14.03 -7.36 -26.61
C ALA A 380 14.42 -5.92 -27.01
N GLN A 381 14.25 -5.56 -28.27
CA GLN A 381 14.52 -4.19 -28.77
C GLN A 381 13.52 -3.20 -28.24
N ILE A 382 12.21 -3.57 -28.18
CA ILE A 382 11.17 -2.77 -27.57
C ILE A 382 11.49 -2.51 -26.10
N ARG A 383 11.85 -3.56 -25.35
CA ARG A 383 12.25 -3.45 -23.94
C ARG A 383 13.42 -2.48 -23.78
N SER A 384 14.49 -2.66 -24.54
CA SER A 384 15.70 -1.84 -24.45
C SER A 384 15.41 -0.36 -24.71
N ALA A 385 14.62 -0.05 -25.74
CA ALA A 385 14.23 1.33 -26.04
C ALA A 385 13.38 1.96 -24.93
N LEU A 386 12.47 1.19 -24.32
CA LEU A 386 11.67 1.64 -23.19
C LEU A 386 12.50 1.84 -21.92
N GLU A 387 13.43 0.92 -21.62
CA GLU A 387 14.35 1.03 -20.49
C GLU A 387 15.23 2.27 -20.58
N GLU A 388 15.81 2.55 -21.77
CA GLU A 388 16.63 3.74 -22.00
C GLU A 388 15.83 5.05 -21.81
N SER A 389 14.63 5.10 -22.38
CA SER A 389 13.80 6.30 -22.31
C SER A 389 13.22 6.55 -20.91
N LEU A 390 12.76 5.50 -20.24
CA LEU A 390 12.10 5.61 -18.93
C LEU A 390 13.12 5.63 -17.78
N GLY A 391 14.39 5.21 -18.04
CA GLY A 391 15.45 5.18 -17.02
C GLY A 391 15.23 4.12 -15.95
N MET A 392 14.57 3.00 -16.28
CA MET A 392 14.31 1.92 -15.35
C MET A 392 14.40 0.56 -16.05
N LYS A 393 14.79 -0.49 -15.32
CA LYS A 393 14.73 -1.87 -15.81
C LYS A 393 13.29 -2.35 -15.90
N LEU A 394 12.97 -3.08 -16.98
CA LEU A 394 11.64 -3.56 -17.26
C LEU A 394 11.65 -5.09 -17.52
N THR A 395 10.54 -5.74 -17.19
CA THR A 395 10.28 -7.11 -17.65
C THR A 395 10.10 -7.14 -19.17
N PRO A 396 10.32 -8.28 -19.82
CA PRO A 396 9.96 -8.43 -21.23
C PRO A 396 8.51 -8.01 -21.46
N PRO A 397 8.22 -7.32 -22.60
CA PRO A 397 6.85 -6.91 -22.91
C PRO A 397 5.96 -8.14 -23.14
N GLU A 398 4.87 -8.18 -22.38
CA GLU A 398 3.80 -9.16 -22.53
C GLU A 398 2.72 -8.57 -23.42
N PHE A 399 2.30 -9.31 -24.45
CA PHE A 399 1.24 -8.91 -25.35
C PHE A 399 0.00 -9.77 -25.12
N THR A 400 -1.08 -9.15 -24.72
CA THR A 400 -2.38 -9.82 -24.53
C THR A 400 -3.37 -9.31 -25.56
N ALA A 401 -4.02 -10.24 -26.27
CA ALA A 401 -5.11 -9.91 -27.20
C ALA A 401 -6.45 -10.07 -26.47
N ASP A 402 -7.26 -9.00 -26.47
CA ASP A 402 -8.61 -8.99 -25.90
C ASP A 402 -9.53 -8.17 -26.81
N ASP A 403 -10.66 -8.74 -27.26
CA ASP A 403 -11.66 -8.11 -28.14
C ASP A 403 -11.07 -7.48 -29.43
N GLY A 404 -10.04 -8.11 -30.04
CA GLY A 404 -9.42 -7.62 -31.27
C GLY A 404 -8.40 -6.50 -31.08
N TYR A 405 -8.06 -6.15 -29.85
CA TYR A 405 -7.01 -5.20 -29.50
C TYR A 405 -5.86 -5.89 -28.80
N VAL A 406 -4.64 -5.47 -29.11
CA VAL A 406 -3.43 -5.95 -28.42
C VAL A 406 -3.06 -4.94 -27.35
N THR A 407 -2.83 -5.43 -26.13
CA THR A 407 -2.31 -4.64 -25.02
C THR A 407 -0.92 -5.13 -24.68
N MET A 408 0.04 -4.21 -24.65
CA MET A 408 1.39 -4.43 -24.18
C MET A 408 1.50 -4.03 -22.72
N THR A 409 2.09 -4.91 -21.90
CA THR A 409 2.35 -4.64 -20.48
C THR A 409 3.80 -4.97 -20.17
N CYS A 410 4.50 -4.05 -19.48
CA CYS A 410 5.80 -4.27 -18.87
C CYS A 410 5.74 -3.83 -17.42
N ARG A 411 6.55 -4.44 -16.55
CA ARG A 411 6.67 -4.04 -15.13
C ARG A 411 8.11 -3.70 -14.80
N SER A 412 8.32 -2.91 -13.74
CA SER A 412 9.67 -2.71 -13.20
C SER A 412 10.30 -4.06 -12.89
N ALA A 413 11.51 -4.29 -13.39
CA ALA A 413 12.31 -5.47 -13.09
C ALA A 413 13.30 -5.19 -11.95
N ARG A 414 13.79 -6.23 -11.30
CA ARG A 414 14.85 -6.13 -10.30
C ARG A 414 16.13 -5.60 -10.94
N THR A 415 16.87 -4.79 -10.21
CA THR A 415 18.20 -4.32 -10.61
C THR A 415 19.29 -5.11 -9.92
N VAL A 416 18.99 -5.67 -8.76
CA VAL A 416 19.89 -6.48 -7.96
C VAL A 416 19.25 -7.80 -7.56
N CYS A 417 20.08 -8.83 -7.47
CA CYS A 417 19.75 -10.12 -6.90
C CYS A 417 20.57 -10.35 -5.62
N VAL A 418 20.17 -11.28 -4.78
CA VAL A 418 20.85 -11.59 -3.53
C VAL A 418 21.09 -13.10 -3.42
N GLU A 419 22.30 -13.45 -2.95
CA GLU A 419 22.66 -14.78 -2.50
C GLU A 419 22.93 -14.73 -1.01
N THR A 420 22.54 -15.77 -0.27
CA THR A 420 22.66 -15.78 1.19
C THR A 420 23.18 -17.09 1.71
N ALA A 421 23.97 -17.02 2.77
CA ALA A 421 24.32 -18.17 3.60
C ALA A 421 24.24 -17.77 5.07
N SER A 422 23.80 -18.67 5.92
CA SER A 422 23.74 -18.47 7.36
C SER A 422 24.28 -19.69 8.07
N SER A 423 25.15 -19.48 9.05
CA SER A 423 25.73 -20.53 9.88
C SER A 423 25.64 -20.12 11.33
N SER A 424 25.38 -21.09 12.22
CA SER A 424 25.28 -20.85 13.64
C SER A 424 25.93 -21.96 14.47
N LEU A 425 26.46 -21.59 15.62
CA LEU A 425 27.02 -22.49 16.63
C LEU A 425 26.38 -22.20 17.97
N LYS A 426 25.86 -23.25 18.61
CA LYS A 426 25.31 -23.12 19.98
C LYS A 426 26.43 -23.12 21.02
N LYS A 427 26.16 -22.51 22.16
CA LYS A 427 26.99 -22.57 23.35
C LYS A 427 27.14 -24.01 23.83
N GLU A 428 28.36 -24.44 24.19
CA GLU A 428 28.63 -25.83 24.59
C GLU A 428 27.85 -26.30 25.84
N SER A 429 27.52 -25.38 26.75
CA SER A 429 26.79 -25.68 27.99
C SER A 429 25.26 -25.78 27.78
N GLU A 430 24.72 -25.48 26.60
CA GLU A 430 23.29 -25.38 26.37
C GLU A 430 22.77 -26.42 25.35
N GLU A 431 21.53 -26.84 25.53
CA GLU A 431 20.91 -27.82 24.61
C GLU A 431 20.43 -27.16 23.28
N MET A 432 20.04 -25.89 23.36
CA MET A 432 19.47 -25.13 22.25
C MET A 432 20.25 -23.84 22.01
N ASN A 433 20.30 -23.41 20.75
CA ASN A 433 20.84 -22.12 20.35
C ASN A 433 19.84 -21.02 20.69
N GLY A 434 20.27 -19.98 21.45
CA GLY A 434 19.48 -18.78 21.77
C GLY A 434 19.30 -17.84 20.58
N ASP A 435 20.21 -17.92 19.60
CA ASP A 435 20.13 -17.16 18.35
C ASP A 435 19.15 -17.77 17.36
N SER A 436 18.54 -16.93 16.55
CA SER A 436 17.74 -17.32 15.39
C SER A 436 18.03 -16.40 14.21
N ALA A 437 18.14 -16.97 13.01
CA ALA A 437 18.32 -16.21 11.77
C ALA A 437 17.35 -16.68 10.70
N VAL A 438 16.86 -15.75 9.88
CA VAL A 438 15.98 -16.04 8.73
C VAL A 438 16.22 -15.05 7.60
N CYS A 439 16.20 -15.56 6.36
CA CYS A 439 16.25 -14.76 5.13
C CYS A 439 15.03 -15.08 4.27
N PHE A 440 14.36 -14.05 3.74
CA PHE A 440 13.19 -14.21 2.89
C PHE A 440 13.00 -13.01 1.96
N THR A 441 12.20 -13.20 0.91
CA THR A 441 11.77 -12.11 0.01
C THR A 441 10.26 -12.03 0.01
N ASN A 442 9.71 -10.82 0.08
CA ASN A 442 8.28 -10.61 0.02
C ASN A 442 7.79 -10.45 -1.44
N ARG A 443 6.46 -10.35 -1.62
CA ARG A 443 5.82 -10.19 -2.94
C ARG A 443 6.11 -8.84 -3.61
N GLU A 444 6.65 -7.87 -2.86
CA GLU A 444 6.97 -6.54 -3.35
C GLU A 444 8.43 -6.38 -3.80
N ASP A 445 9.17 -7.48 -4.00
CA ASP A 445 10.59 -7.46 -4.33
C ASP A 445 11.46 -6.77 -3.26
N ARG A 446 11.11 -6.97 -1.97
CA ARG A 446 11.95 -6.61 -0.85
C ARG A 446 12.54 -7.87 -0.25
N PHE A 447 13.85 -7.90 -0.16
CA PHE A 447 14.59 -8.95 0.53
C PHE A 447 14.83 -8.54 1.97
N TYR A 448 14.74 -9.50 2.88
CA TYR A 448 14.99 -9.34 4.30
C TYR A 448 15.98 -10.39 4.79
N SER A 449 16.95 -9.97 5.61
CA SER A 449 17.79 -10.83 6.41
C SER A 449 17.68 -10.38 7.87
N LEU A 450 17.46 -11.31 8.76
CA LEU A 450 17.18 -11.05 10.16
C LEU A 450 18.01 -11.98 11.04
N ILE A 451 18.66 -11.40 12.06
CA ILE A 451 19.24 -12.12 13.21
C ILE A 451 18.58 -11.60 14.47
N SER A 452 18.21 -12.48 15.36
CA SER A 452 17.69 -12.18 16.70
C SER A 452 18.34 -13.08 17.72
N ASP A 453 18.85 -12.47 18.78
CA ASP A 453 19.33 -13.15 19.97
C ASP A 453 18.32 -12.93 21.11
N GLY A 454 17.88 -14.01 21.73
CA GLY A 454 17.00 -13.99 22.88
C GLY A 454 17.77 -13.81 24.16
N MET A 455 17.58 -12.69 24.86
CA MET A 455 18.27 -12.40 26.11
C MET A 455 17.87 -13.40 27.21
N GLY A 456 18.86 -13.93 27.90
CA GLY A 456 18.71 -15.00 28.89
C GLY A 456 19.54 -16.20 28.51
N SER A 457 19.11 -17.38 28.94
CA SER A 457 19.80 -18.62 28.63
C SER A 457 18.85 -19.77 28.35
N GLY A 458 19.29 -20.70 27.52
CA GLY A 458 18.60 -21.96 27.29
C GLY A 458 17.30 -21.83 26.51
N ARG A 459 16.28 -22.59 26.93
CA ARG A 459 15.04 -22.77 26.20
C ARG A 459 14.21 -21.48 26.03
N GLU A 460 14.21 -20.58 27.01
CA GLU A 460 13.43 -19.34 26.97
C GLU A 460 14.02 -18.35 25.97
N ALA A 461 15.34 -18.18 25.97
CA ALA A 461 16.06 -17.36 24.99
C ALA A 461 15.80 -17.85 23.56
N ALA A 462 16.01 -19.17 23.33
CA ALA A 462 15.75 -19.80 22.03
C ALA A 462 14.29 -19.66 21.57
N MET A 463 13.33 -19.72 22.49
CA MET A 463 11.91 -19.51 22.13
C MET A 463 11.65 -18.05 21.78
N THR A 464 12.22 -17.10 22.49
CA THR A 464 12.01 -15.66 22.27
C THR A 464 12.59 -15.23 20.94
N SER A 465 13.82 -15.62 20.60
CA SER A 465 14.45 -15.32 19.31
C SER A 465 13.67 -15.93 18.11
N ARG A 466 13.23 -17.19 18.25
CA ARG A 466 12.42 -17.86 17.21
C ARG A 466 11.07 -17.20 16.99
N VAL A 467 10.38 -16.82 18.08
CA VAL A 467 9.10 -16.10 17.98
C VAL A 467 9.31 -14.74 17.35
N THR A 468 10.37 -14.02 17.71
CA THR A 468 10.77 -12.73 17.11
C THR A 468 10.99 -12.88 15.61
N CYS A 469 11.82 -13.83 15.17
CA CYS A 469 12.07 -14.10 13.77
C CYS A 469 10.81 -14.49 13.01
N SER A 470 10.02 -15.42 13.55
CA SER A 470 8.79 -15.87 12.89
C SER A 470 7.74 -14.77 12.78
N PHE A 471 7.58 -13.93 13.83
CA PHE A 471 6.66 -12.79 13.79
C PHE A 471 7.06 -11.79 12.72
N LEU A 472 8.32 -11.37 12.71
CA LEU A 472 8.84 -10.43 11.71
C LEU A 472 8.74 -10.99 10.30
N GLU A 473 9.12 -12.26 10.09
CA GLU A 473 9.01 -12.94 8.80
C GLU A 473 7.56 -12.90 8.26
N LYS A 474 6.58 -13.34 9.06
CA LYS A 474 5.18 -13.41 8.62
C LYS A 474 4.59 -12.02 8.33
N MET A 475 4.86 -11.06 9.21
CA MET A 475 4.32 -9.71 9.06
C MET A 475 4.97 -8.93 7.91
N LEU A 476 6.29 -9.02 7.72
CA LEU A 476 6.99 -8.35 6.62
C LEU A 476 6.75 -9.04 5.27
N SER A 477 6.60 -10.37 5.25
CA SER A 477 6.20 -11.10 4.03
C SER A 477 4.83 -10.70 3.51
N SER A 478 3.94 -10.24 4.41
CA SER A 478 2.61 -9.74 4.06
C SER A 478 2.63 -8.29 3.54
N GLY A 479 3.79 -7.64 3.40
CA GLY A 479 3.92 -6.28 2.89
C GLY A 479 3.82 -5.19 3.95
N ASN A 480 3.68 -5.52 5.23
CA ASN A 480 3.55 -4.51 6.28
C ASN A 480 4.84 -3.70 6.47
N ARG A 481 4.70 -2.42 6.80
CA ARG A 481 5.85 -1.54 7.04
C ARG A 481 6.61 -1.95 8.30
N LYS A 482 7.95 -2.02 8.20
CA LYS A 482 8.83 -2.44 9.30
C LYS A 482 8.60 -1.65 10.60
N SER A 483 8.34 -0.34 10.53
CA SER A 483 8.10 0.50 11.72
C SER A 483 6.87 0.07 12.53
N ILE A 484 5.80 -0.37 11.87
CA ILE A 484 4.57 -0.84 12.51
C ILE A 484 4.80 -2.23 13.09
N VAL A 485 5.41 -3.12 12.29
CA VAL A 485 5.68 -4.50 12.70
C VAL A 485 6.57 -4.55 13.94
N LEU A 486 7.59 -3.69 13.98
CA LEU A 486 8.48 -3.58 15.15
C LEU A 486 7.75 -3.07 16.40
N LYS A 487 6.84 -2.07 16.26
CA LYS A 487 6.00 -1.62 17.39
C LYS A 487 5.11 -2.73 17.91
N MET A 488 4.47 -3.48 17.03
CA MET A 488 3.65 -4.64 17.41
C MET A 488 4.47 -5.69 18.14
N LEU A 489 5.64 -6.03 17.62
CA LEU A 489 6.55 -6.98 18.25
C LEU A 489 6.99 -6.53 19.65
N ASN A 490 7.37 -5.26 19.80
CA ASN A 490 7.75 -4.69 21.08
C ASN A 490 6.62 -4.81 22.12
N ASN A 491 5.41 -4.47 21.72
CA ASN A 491 4.22 -4.59 22.57
C ASN A 491 3.94 -6.05 22.94
N PHE A 492 4.07 -6.96 21.97
CA PHE A 492 3.86 -8.39 22.18
C PHE A 492 4.86 -8.97 23.21
N ILE A 493 6.16 -8.66 23.08
CA ILE A 493 7.20 -9.15 24.00
C ILE A 493 7.00 -8.55 25.40
N ARG A 494 6.77 -7.25 25.52
CA ARG A 494 6.54 -6.60 26.83
C ARG A 494 5.36 -7.15 27.59
N ASN A 495 4.27 -7.49 26.90
CA ASN A 495 3.02 -7.91 27.53
C ASN A 495 2.98 -9.38 27.93
N LYS A 496 3.99 -10.18 27.55
CA LYS A 496 4.04 -11.60 27.92
C LYS A 496 4.42 -11.88 29.38
N ASN A 497 4.68 -10.85 30.21
CA ASN A 497 5.16 -11.01 31.59
C ASN A 497 6.41 -11.90 31.75
N LEU A 498 7.09 -12.17 30.66
CA LEU A 498 8.37 -12.85 30.65
C LEU A 498 9.43 -11.75 30.69
N GLU A 499 10.40 -11.85 31.59
CA GLU A 499 11.61 -10.99 31.59
C GLU A 499 12.49 -11.34 30.37
N CYS A 500 11.85 -11.50 29.21
CA CYS A 500 12.48 -11.92 27.97
C CYS A 500 12.54 -10.72 27.03
N PHE A 501 13.74 -10.35 26.67
CA PHE A 501 14.03 -9.33 25.66
C PHE A 501 14.68 -10.02 24.47
N ALA A 502 14.64 -9.39 23.31
CA ALA A 502 15.30 -9.90 22.12
C ALA A 502 16.04 -8.77 21.38
N THR A 503 17.19 -9.08 20.86
CA THR A 503 17.85 -8.22 19.90
C THR A 503 17.19 -8.36 18.53
N VAL A 504 17.23 -7.32 17.71
CA VAL A 504 16.82 -7.39 16.31
C VAL A 504 17.87 -6.71 15.44
N ASP A 505 18.47 -7.46 14.57
CA ASP A 505 19.30 -6.99 13.47
C ASP A 505 18.59 -7.34 12.16
N LEU A 506 17.95 -6.35 11.53
CA LEU A 506 17.13 -6.53 10.33
C LEU A 506 17.74 -5.72 9.18
N LEU A 507 18.14 -6.42 8.11
CA LEU A 507 18.48 -5.84 6.82
C LEU A 507 17.28 -5.96 5.88
N GLU A 508 16.84 -4.84 5.33
CA GLU A 508 15.86 -4.74 4.26
C GLU A 508 16.55 -4.24 2.99
N ILE A 509 16.37 -4.91 1.86
CA ILE A 509 16.90 -4.50 0.55
C ILE A 509 15.75 -4.38 -0.44
N ASP A 510 15.60 -3.22 -1.07
CA ASP A 510 14.72 -3.04 -2.20
C ASP A 510 15.43 -3.56 -3.48
N LEU A 511 14.97 -4.70 -4.01
CA LEU A 511 15.58 -5.34 -5.17
C LEU A 511 15.36 -4.57 -6.49
N LEU A 512 14.45 -3.58 -6.50
CA LEU A 512 14.22 -2.72 -7.67
C LEU A 512 15.23 -1.56 -7.76
N SER A 513 15.80 -1.12 -6.62
CA SER A 513 16.70 0.05 -6.57
C SER A 513 18.07 -0.22 -5.95
N GLY A 514 18.24 -1.30 -5.17
CA GLY A 514 19.41 -1.55 -4.36
C GLY A 514 19.47 -0.72 -3.06
N GLU A 515 18.44 0.07 -2.76
CA GLU A 515 18.36 0.78 -1.48
C GLU A 515 18.20 -0.21 -0.32
N ALA A 516 19.01 -0.06 0.72
CA ALA A 516 18.99 -0.90 1.89
C ALA A 516 18.73 -0.08 3.16
N GLY A 517 18.03 -0.70 4.11
CA GLY A 517 17.82 -0.19 5.45
C GLY A 517 18.26 -1.22 6.49
N PHE A 518 19.14 -0.82 7.40
CA PHE A 518 19.52 -1.63 8.55
C PHE A 518 18.77 -1.14 9.78
N VAL A 519 17.95 -2.02 10.35
CA VAL A 519 17.25 -1.73 11.61
C VAL A 519 17.94 -2.50 12.72
N LYS A 520 18.44 -1.77 13.70
CA LYS A 520 19.15 -2.34 14.84
C LYS A 520 18.43 -2.00 16.14
N SER A 521 18.23 -3.02 16.96
CA SER A 521 17.68 -2.89 18.31
C SER A 521 18.43 -3.84 19.24
N GLY A 522 19.40 -3.29 19.99
CA GLY A 522 20.29 -4.05 20.87
C GLY A 522 21.22 -5.02 20.15
N ALA A 523 21.36 -4.91 18.83
CA ALA A 523 22.07 -5.87 18.01
C ALA A 523 23.54 -5.50 17.80
N ALA A 524 24.39 -6.51 17.59
CA ALA A 524 25.79 -6.34 17.22
C ALA A 524 25.97 -5.59 15.90
N ALA A 525 27.19 -5.13 15.63
CA ALA A 525 27.47 -4.42 14.38
C ALA A 525 27.36 -5.34 13.15
N SER A 526 26.82 -4.82 12.05
CA SER A 526 26.89 -5.44 10.74
C SER A 526 27.95 -4.75 9.89
N TYR A 527 28.43 -5.42 8.86
CA TYR A 527 29.52 -4.94 8.02
C TYR A 527 29.13 -5.02 6.56
N VAL A 528 29.51 -4.00 5.77
CA VAL A 528 29.40 -4.00 4.32
C VAL A 528 30.80 -3.92 3.72
N ILE A 529 31.13 -4.87 2.86
CA ILE A 529 32.42 -4.95 2.18
C ILE A 529 32.20 -4.58 0.72
N ARG A 530 32.92 -3.55 0.25
CA ARG A 530 32.85 -3.03 -1.11
C ARG A 530 34.24 -2.73 -1.65
N GLY A 531 34.72 -3.47 -2.61
CA GLY A 531 36.01 -3.23 -3.25
C GLY A 531 37.17 -3.13 -2.25
N GLY A 532 37.22 -4.02 -1.24
CA GLY A 532 38.23 -4.03 -0.17
C GLY A 532 38.03 -2.97 0.92
N LYS A 533 36.99 -2.14 0.84
CA LYS A 533 36.63 -1.20 1.90
C LYS A 533 35.57 -1.80 2.81
N LEU A 534 35.75 -1.63 4.12
CA LEU A 534 34.84 -2.09 5.14
C LEU A 534 34.03 -0.93 5.72
N PHE A 535 32.70 -1.05 5.71
CA PHE A 535 31.77 -0.14 6.34
C PHE A 535 31.12 -0.84 7.52
N LYS A 536 31.27 -0.26 8.73
CA LYS A 536 30.66 -0.78 9.97
C LYS A 536 29.32 -0.08 10.20
N ILE A 537 28.26 -0.86 10.41
CA ILE A 537 26.91 -0.39 10.72
C ILE A 537 26.57 -0.82 12.13
N ALA A 538 26.51 0.12 13.05
CA ALA A 538 26.28 -0.12 14.47
C ALA A 538 25.26 0.89 15.02
N SER A 539 24.60 0.53 16.12
CA SER A 539 23.65 1.37 16.86
C SER A 539 23.75 1.06 18.35
N ASP A 540 23.57 2.06 19.18
CA ASP A 540 23.51 1.95 20.64
C ASP A 540 22.09 1.79 21.19
N SER A 541 21.15 1.38 20.34
CA SER A 541 19.75 1.17 20.70
C SER A 541 19.55 -0.02 21.64
N LEU A 542 18.49 0.05 22.46
CA LEU A 542 18.14 -1.02 23.40
C LEU A 542 17.42 -2.18 22.68
N PRO A 543 17.55 -3.42 23.21
CA PRO A 543 16.76 -4.57 22.73
C PRO A 543 15.24 -4.33 22.79
N ILE A 544 14.50 -5.04 21.93
CA ILE A 544 13.03 -5.01 21.89
C ILE A 544 12.47 -5.63 23.18
N GLY A 545 11.44 -5.00 23.72
CA GLY A 545 10.75 -5.42 24.94
C GLY A 545 11.18 -4.67 26.20
N ILE A 546 12.30 -3.93 26.20
CA ILE A 546 12.79 -3.19 27.37
C ILE A 546 11.98 -1.91 27.59
N THR A 547 11.83 -1.08 26.56
CA THR A 547 11.18 0.23 26.66
C THR A 547 9.79 0.24 26.08
N ARG A 548 8.96 1.19 26.49
CA ARG A 548 7.62 1.37 25.94
C ARG A 548 7.68 1.80 24.48
N GLU A 549 8.57 2.72 24.17
CA GLU A 549 8.82 3.19 22.81
C GLU A 549 10.04 2.47 22.25
N ILE A 550 9.98 2.12 20.97
CA ILE A 550 11.11 1.49 20.30
C ILE A 550 12.20 2.52 20.07
N THR A 551 13.41 2.17 20.44
CA THR A 551 14.63 2.96 20.19
C THR A 551 15.42 2.46 18.98
N ALA A 552 14.84 1.57 18.15
CA ALA A 552 15.51 1.00 16.98
C ALA A 552 15.88 2.09 15.97
N GLU A 553 17.12 2.07 15.51
CA GLU A 553 17.62 2.97 14.48
C GLU A 553 17.47 2.33 13.08
N ASP A 554 17.02 3.12 12.10
CA ASP A 554 16.94 2.73 10.69
C ASP A 554 18.04 3.44 9.91
N ILE A 555 19.14 2.74 9.67
CA ILE A 555 20.34 3.24 8.99
C ILE A 555 20.21 2.93 7.49
N ARG A 556 20.15 3.93 6.65
CA ARG A 556 20.04 3.75 5.19
C ARG A 556 21.40 3.63 4.53
N PHE A 557 21.48 2.71 3.58
CA PHE A 557 22.68 2.44 2.79
C PHE A 557 22.28 2.04 1.37
N THR A 558 23.04 2.44 0.35
CA THR A 558 22.80 1.98 -1.02
C THR A 558 23.77 0.85 -1.32
N LEU A 559 23.26 -0.37 -1.54
CA LEU A 559 24.04 -1.53 -1.93
C LEU A 559 24.21 -1.58 -3.45
N LEU A 560 25.37 -2.01 -3.88
CA LEU A 560 25.74 -2.14 -5.28
C LEU A 560 26.09 -3.61 -5.60
N PRO A 561 25.92 -4.04 -6.86
CA PRO A 561 26.43 -5.35 -7.29
C PRO A 561 27.91 -5.52 -6.95
N GLY A 562 28.27 -6.64 -6.35
CA GLY A 562 29.61 -6.93 -5.82
C GLY A 562 29.79 -6.66 -4.32
N ASP A 563 28.81 -6.02 -3.66
CA ASP A 563 28.86 -5.85 -2.20
C ASP A 563 28.61 -7.17 -1.46
N LEU A 564 29.31 -7.36 -0.36
CA LEU A 564 29.08 -8.42 0.61
C LEU A 564 28.66 -7.82 1.94
N VAL A 565 27.46 -8.16 2.43
CA VAL A 565 27.00 -7.80 3.76
C VAL A 565 27.22 -8.96 4.72
N VAL A 566 27.78 -8.70 5.88
CA VAL A 566 27.98 -9.67 6.95
C VAL A 566 27.26 -9.16 8.19
N MET A 567 26.28 -9.93 8.67
CA MET A 567 25.54 -9.72 9.89
C MET A 567 25.98 -10.76 10.92
N ILE A 568 26.12 -10.37 12.17
CA ILE A 568 26.62 -11.25 13.24
C ILE A 568 25.81 -11.05 14.53
N SER A 569 25.71 -12.10 15.35
CA SER A 569 25.25 -11.95 16.73
C SER A 569 26.41 -11.48 17.63
N ASP A 570 26.09 -11.08 18.85
CA ASP A 570 27.06 -10.55 19.81
C ASP A 570 28.08 -11.59 20.26
N GLY A 571 27.70 -12.88 20.32
CA GLY A 571 28.63 -13.97 20.60
C GLY A 571 29.81 -14.06 19.63
N VAL A 572 29.64 -13.57 18.38
CA VAL A 572 30.73 -13.47 17.39
C VAL A 572 31.62 -12.27 17.67
N SER A 573 31.05 -11.16 18.16
CA SER A 573 31.79 -9.89 18.39
C SER A 573 32.44 -9.78 19.75
N GLN A 574 32.08 -10.59 20.71
CA GLN A 574 32.60 -10.60 22.11
C GLN A 574 34.05 -11.09 22.19
N SER A 575 34.96 -10.41 21.53
CA SER A 575 36.39 -10.75 21.52
C SER A 575 37.23 -9.74 22.30
N PHE A 576 38.51 -10.11 22.55
CA PHE A 576 39.47 -9.36 23.36
C PHE A 576 39.78 -7.94 22.89
N GLU A 577 39.60 -7.62 21.63
CA GLU A 577 40.06 -6.38 20.98
C GLU A 577 38.93 -5.68 20.22
N ASP A 578 37.73 -5.53 20.82
CA ASP A 578 36.59 -4.81 20.24
C ASP A 578 36.29 -5.15 18.77
N GLY A 579 36.55 -6.39 18.35
CA GLY A 579 36.28 -6.86 16.98
C GLY A 579 37.30 -6.45 15.94
N VAL A 580 38.50 -5.96 16.30
CA VAL A 580 39.57 -5.58 15.34
C VAL A 580 39.98 -6.78 14.48
N TRP A 581 40.06 -7.98 15.06
CA TRP A 581 40.36 -9.21 14.33
C TRP A 581 39.35 -9.48 13.24
N LEU A 582 38.06 -9.24 13.51
CA LEU A 582 36.99 -9.44 12.57
C LEU A 582 37.09 -8.45 11.39
N ALA A 583 37.34 -7.18 11.68
CA ALA A 583 37.52 -6.16 10.64
C ALA A 583 38.73 -6.49 9.75
N GLY A 584 39.85 -6.93 10.33
CA GLY A 584 41.03 -7.39 9.57
C GLY A 584 40.68 -8.56 8.65
N MET A 585 40.02 -9.59 9.18
CA MET A 585 39.61 -10.77 8.45
C MET A 585 38.62 -10.43 7.33
N LEU A 586 37.62 -9.57 7.60
CA LEU A 586 36.62 -9.18 6.61
C LEU A 586 37.23 -8.37 5.46
N SER A 587 38.27 -7.56 5.72
CA SER A 587 38.97 -6.81 4.69
C SER A 587 39.79 -7.68 3.73
N GLU A 588 40.15 -8.89 4.16
CA GLU A 588 40.91 -9.90 3.37
C GLU A 588 40.00 -10.91 2.64
N LEU A 589 38.68 -10.81 2.81
CA LEU A 589 37.75 -11.71 2.13
C LEU A 589 37.71 -11.42 0.62
N ASP A 590 37.89 -12.47 -0.16
CA ASP A 590 37.65 -12.44 -1.60
C ASP A 590 36.13 -12.42 -1.84
N GLY A 591 35.67 -11.42 -2.61
CA GLY A 591 34.25 -11.23 -2.92
C GLY A 591 33.60 -12.44 -3.64
N ASP A 592 34.38 -13.29 -4.29
CA ASP A 592 33.90 -14.45 -5.06
C ASP A 592 33.86 -15.75 -4.26
N SER A 593 34.35 -15.75 -3.00
CA SER A 593 34.36 -16.95 -2.16
C SER A 593 32.93 -17.48 -1.92
N PRO A 594 32.69 -18.80 -1.88
CA PRO A 594 31.39 -19.37 -1.52
C PRO A 594 30.93 -18.86 -0.16
N LEU A 595 29.68 -18.40 -0.05
CA LEU A 595 29.16 -17.75 1.17
C LEU A 595 29.16 -18.68 2.39
N ASP A 596 28.90 -19.99 2.17
CA ASP A 596 29.00 -20.99 3.25
C ASP A 596 30.42 -21.09 3.81
N ALA A 597 31.44 -21.00 2.96
CA ALA A 597 32.83 -21.00 3.39
C ALA A 597 33.18 -19.71 4.15
N VAL A 598 32.62 -18.56 3.74
CA VAL A 598 32.79 -17.28 4.42
C VAL A 598 32.19 -17.33 5.83
N THR A 599 30.94 -17.78 5.99
CA THR A 599 30.27 -17.88 7.28
C THR A 599 30.97 -18.88 8.21
N ALA A 600 31.36 -20.04 7.70
CA ALA A 600 32.11 -21.04 8.47
C ALA A 600 33.47 -20.52 8.95
N LYS A 601 34.22 -19.84 8.08
CA LYS A 601 35.53 -19.26 8.40
C LYS A 601 35.42 -18.19 9.51
N ILE A 602 34.36 -17.36 9.47
CA ILE A 602 34.11 -16.36 10.51
C ILE A 602 33.80 -17.04 11.85
N LEU A 603 32.95 -18.07 11.87
CA LEU A 603 32.62 -18.82 13.09
C LEU A 603 33.83 -19.54 13.69
N ASP A 604 34.66 -20.18 12.87
CA ASP A 604 35.87 -20.85 13.32
C ASP A 604 36.88 -19.85 13.93
N ALA A 605 37.04 -18.69 13.30
CA ALA A 605 37.86 -17.61 13.83
C ALA A 605 37.30 -17.04 15.15
N ALA A 606 35.98 -16.84 15.24
CA ALA A 606 35.30 -16.39 16.44
C ALA A 606 35.48 -17.38 17.59
N LYS A 607 35.32 -18.67 17.34
CA LYS A 607 35.54 -19.72 18.32
C LYS A 607 36.97 -19.70 18.91
N THR A 608 37.95 -19.35 18.09
CA THR A 608 39.36 -19.28 18.50
C THR A 608 39.65 -17.99 19.29
N ASN A 609 39.02 -16.87 18.89
CA ASN A 609 39.29 -15.54 19.47
C ASN A 609 38.43 -15.17 20.67
N ASN A 610 37.31 -15.85 20.93
CA ASN A 610 36.41 -15.53 22.01
C ASN A 610 36.78 -16.27 23.30
N ARG A 611 36.85 -15.52 24.42
CA ARG A 611 37.08 -16.09 25.76
C ARG A 611 35.83 -16.65 26.43
N ARG A 612 34.65 -16.11 26.07
CA ARG A 612 33.36 -16.57 26.59
C ARG A 612 32.66 -17.37 25.53
N SER A 613 32.26 -18.58 25.89
CA SER A 613 31.37 -19.37 25.02
C SER A 613 29.98 -18.75 25.07
N ASP A 614 29.47 -18.30 23.94
CA ASP A 614 28.12 -17.85 23.74
C ASP A 614 27.56 -18.40 22.43
N ASP A 615 26.26 -18.27 22.21
CA ASP A 615 25.63 -18.57 20.93
C ASP A 615 26.19 -17.66 19.85
N MET A 616 26.55 -18.21 18.70
CA MET A 616 27.16 -17.47 17.60
C MET A 616 26.39 -17.70 16.32
N THR A 617 26.01 -16.63 15.66
CA THR A 617 25.32 -16.67 14.36
C THR A 617 25.92 -15.66 13.40
N VAL A 618 26.18 -16.11 12.18
CA VAL A 618 26.69 -15.28 11.07
C VAL A 618 25.79 -15.48 9.85
N THR A 619 25.36 -14.38 9.27
CA THR A 619 24.66 -14.39 7.98
C THR A 619 25.41 -13.50 6.99
N ALA A 620 25.74 -14.07 5.85
CA ALA A 620 26.39 -13.39 4.73
C ALA A 620 25.38 -13.20 3.59
N VAL A 621 25.34 -12.01 3.01
CA VAL A 621 24.45 -11.62 1.91
C VAL A 621 25.28 -10.98 0.80
N ARG A 622 25.38 -11.63 -0.35
CA ARG A 622 26.05 -11.10 -1.54
C ARG A 622 25.06 -10.44 -2.48
N ILE A 623 25.41 -9.26 -2.95
CA ILE A 623 24.62 -8.51 -3.91
C ILE A 623 25.14 -8.76 -5.30
N GLY A 624 24.29 -9.31 -6.16
CA GLY A 624 24.57 -9.53 -7.58
C GLY A 624 23.81 -8.56 -8.47
N ALA A 625 24.25 -8.42 -9.72
CA ALA A 625 23.46 -7.76 -10.74
C ALA A 625 22.40 -8.74 -11.26
N GLU A 626 21.14 -8.30 -11.35
CA GLU A 626 20.11 -9.08 -12.03
C GLU A 626 20.42 -9.10 -13.54
N LYS A 627 20.46 -10.29 -14.16
CA LYS A 627 20.83 -10.52 -15.56
C LYS A 627 19.72 -10.22 -16.56
#